data_216246f6e36dc99d928e151eb4cf51e1
#
_entry.id   216246f6e36dc99d928e151eb4cf51e1
#
_cell.length_a   1.000
_cell.length_b   1.000
_cell.length_c   1.000
_cell.angle_alpha   90.00
_cell.angle_beta   90.00
_cell.angle_gamma   90.00
#
_symmetry.space_group_name_H-M   'P 1'
#
loop_
_entity.id
_entity.type
_entity.pdbx_description
1 polymer ?
#
loop_
_entity_poly.entity_id
_entity_poly.type
_entity_poly.pdbx_seq_one_letter_code
_entity_poly.pdbx_strand_id
1 'polypeptide(L)'
;MDRRAFLGLLSAAATIPSFATASEKGLQLGAAQAFSAADVRQLAAAKAAKPYQQRPLIPASWRDLTYDQYRKIWFDSRNALWENTDRPQRVDVFPPGLYFPRGVQMFAVEDGVARPFVFDLEVFDKTDKFPDVEIDETLGYSGLRLRTELRQPGIYEEYAVFQGASYFRGIGTGDIYGLSARGLALKTGDPMGEEFPDFTHFWLETPEPGSDMLVLHALLDSPSCTGAYRFAIKPGSPLIMDIEAEVFARTTLGHVGIAPLTSMFFFDDMDRQRFDDFRPAVHDSDGLLIHNGAGETIWRPLANPKTLQISAFTDNDPKGFGLMQRSRRYDQFNDLEALYHRRPSLWVTPGEGWGRGSVALVEIPTDKEIYDNIVAYWRPSEDIEAGASRKMTYRLSWGPEPAPATAKLRVLNTAAGGRPEGGRIFAIDFENSAQVPDDLSSLDKLVRTSAGEVSEGVVQRNPQTGGPRLAFTFHAGDATWAEFRAQLRLNGDPLSEVWLYRWTA
;
A
#
# COMPACT_ATOMS: atom_id res chain seq x y z
N MET A 1 -26.88 4.10 29.68
CA MET A 1 -26.90 5.49 29.19
C MET A 1 -27.66 5.52 27.87
N ASP A 2 -28.52 6.51 27.71
CA ASP A 2 -29.44 6.59 26.57
C ASP A 2 -28.68 6.89 25.26
N ARG A 3 -29.02 6.18 24.17
CA ARG A 3 -28.43 6.35 22.82
C ARG A 3 -28.46 7.78 22.28
N ARG A 4 -29.36 8.60 22.81
CA ARG A 4 -29.47 10.03 22.45
C ARG A 4 -28.38 10.91 23.09
N ALA A 5 -27.80 10.52 24.21
CA ALA A 5 -26.76 11.28 24.90
C ALA A 5 -25.41 11.17 24.19
N PHE A 6 -25.07 10.01 23.59
CA PHE A 6 -23.80 9.83 22.87
C PHE A 6 -23.73 10.63 21.55
N LEU A 7 -24.83 10.65 20.78
CA LEU A 7 -24.89 11.41 19.54
C LEU A 7 -25.01 12.93 19.75
N GLY A 8 -25.51 13.35 20.92
CA GLY A 8 -25.56 14.76 21.31
C GLY A 8 -24.23 15.34 21.77
N LEU A 9 -23.33 14.50 22.29
CA LEU A 9 -22.01 14.92 22.77
C LEU A 9 -20.99 15.18 21.65
N LEU A 10 -21.17 14.56 20.48
CA LEU A 10 -20.35 14.85 19.29
C LEU A 10 -20.67 16.18 18.62
N SER A 11 -21.84 16.78 18.90
CA SER A 11 -22.26 18.07 18.35
C SER A 11 -22.05 19.27 19.29
N ALA A 12 -21.65 19.02 20.55
CA ALA A 12 -21.56 20.06 21.60
C ALA A 12 -20.12 20.46 21.97
N ALA A 13 -19.11 20.10 21.17
CA ALA A 13 -17.73 20.53 21.40
C ALA A 13 -17.39 21.93 20.87
N ALA A 14 -18.38 22.79 20.65
CA ALA A 14 -18.18 24.21 20.34
C ALA A 14 -18.58 25.05 21.56
N THR A 15 -17.56 25.75 22.10
CA THR A 15 -17.60 26.85 23.10
C THR A 15 -17.24 26.49 24.53
N ILE A 16 -15.94 26.51 24.86
CA ILE A 16 -15.47 26.99 26.18
C ILE A 16 -14.20 27.82 25.92
N PRO A 17 -14.11 29.08 26.37
CA PRO A 17 -12.87 29.84 26.27
C PRO A 17 -11.85 29.28 27.27
N SER A 18 -10.74 28.78 26.79
CA SER A 18 -9.61 28.36 27.61
C SER A 18 -8.83 29.57 28.08
N PHE A 19 -8.69 29.69 29.38
CA PHE A 19 -7.63 30.54 29.97
C PHE A 19 -6.28 29.90 29.67
N ALA A 20 -5.39 30.68 29.06
CA ALA A 20 -4.03 30.28 28.78
C ALA A 20 -3.26 30.04 30.08
N THR A 21 -3.10 28.78 30.48
CA THR A 21 -2.01 28.36 31.34
C THR A 21 -0.79 28.14 30.45
N ALA A 22 0.41 28.45 30.95
CA ALA A 22 1.67 28.21 30.24
C ALA A 22 1.65 26.81 29.62
N SER A 23 1.76 26.74 28.27
CA SER A 23 1.68 25.50 27.50
C SER A 23 2.76 24.52 28.01
N GLU A 24 2.34 23.39 28.54
CA GLU A 24 3.23 22.24 28.66
C GLU A 24 3.70 21.89 27.25
N LYS A 25 5.02 21.73 27.05
CA LYS A 25 5.57 21.34 25.75
C LYS A 25 5.00 19.97 25.34
N GLY A 26 4.47 19.85 24.13
CA GLY A 26 3.95 18.60 23.58
C GLY A 26 2.58 18.77 22.92
N LEU A 27 2.12 17.68 22.26
CA LEU A 27 0.77 17.63 21.69
C LEU A 27 -0.28 17.82 22.77
N GLN A 28 -1.15 18.83 22.59
CA GLN A 28 -2.23 19.16 23.52
C GLN A 28 -3.39 18.18 23.36
N LEU A 29 -3.89 17.67 24.49
CA LEU A 29 -5.04 16.75 24.52
C LEU A 29 -6.25 17.45 25.15
N GLY A 30 -7.40 17.31 24.51
CA GLY A 30 -8.67 17.89 24.96
C GLY A 30 -9.39 17.05 26.03
N ALA A 31 -10.67 17.34 26.22
CA ALA A 31 -11.48 16.71 27.26
C ALA A 31 -11.63 15.21 27.03
N ALA A 32 -11.58 14.46 28.14
CA ALA A 32 -11.71 13.01 28.17
C ALA A 32 -13.14 12.56 27.80
N GLN A 33 -13.27 11.49 27.02
CA GLN A 33 -14.52 10.82 26.71
C GLN A 33 -14.35 9.30 26.80
N ALA A 34 -15.40 8.57 27.17
CA ALA A 34 -15.36 7.12 27.18
C ALA A 34 -15.13 6.59 25.76
N PHE A 35 -14.34 5.52 25.63
CA PHE A 35 -14.03 4.89 24.35
C PHE A 35 -13.98 3.37 24.48
N SER A 36 -14.46 2.71 23.43
CA SER A 36 -14.23 1.30 23.18
C SER A 36 -14.07 1.06 21.67
N ALA A 37 -13.38 0.00 21.27
CA ALA A 37 -13.24 -0.36 19.85
C ALA A 37 -14.60 -0.57 19.15
N ALA A 38 -15.63 -0.99 19.92
CA ALA A 38 -16.98 -1.15 19.39
C ALA A 38 -17.63 0.20 18.97
N ASP A 39 -17.20 1.32 19.55
CA ASP A 39 -17.75 2.64 19.24
C ASP A 39 -17.40 3.06 17.80
N VAL A 40 -16.18 2.71 17.33
CA VAL A 40 -15.77 3.00 15.94
C VAL A 40 -16.69 2.29 14.94
N ARG A 41 -17.01 1.02 15.21
CA ARG A 41 -17.94 0.23 14.39
C ARG A 41 -19.35 0.82 14.42
N GLN A 42 -19.86 1.17 15.61
CA GLN A 42 -21.17 1.78 15.76
C GLN A 42 -21.25 3.14 15.04
N LEU A 43 -20.20 3.95 15.14
CA LEU A 43 -20.10 5.24 14.45
C LEU A 43 -20.10 5.03 12.93
N ALA A 44 -19.33 4.09 12.40
CA ALA A 44 -19.32 3.77 10.98
C ALA A 44 -20.70 3.34 10.48
N ALA A 45 -21.37 2.41 11.18
CA ALA A 45 -22.72 1.97 10.84
C ALA A 45 -23.74 3.12 10.89
N ALA A 46 -23.67 3.98 11.92
CA ALA A 46 -24.57 5.12 12.07
C ALA A 46 -24.35 6.18 10.98
N LYS A 47 -23.11 6.38 10.52
CA LYS A 47 -22.79 7.27 9.41
C LYS A 47 -23.26 6.70 8.07
N ALA A 48 -23.09 5.38 7.85
CA ALA A 48 -23.57 4.71 6.62
C ALA A 48 -25.09 4.83 6.45
N ALA A 49 -25.84 4.86 7.54
CA ALA A 49 -27.31 5.02 7.51
C ALA A 49 -27.76 6.45 7.15
N LYS A 50 -26.83 7.40 6.94
CA LYS A 50 -27.11 8.80 6.61
C LYS A 50 -26.45 9.18 5.29
N PRO A 51 -26.97 10.18 4.57
CA PRO A 51 -26.28 10.77 3.43
C PRO A 51 -24.87 11.23 3.81
N TYR A 52 -23.94 11.08 2.86
CA TYR A 52 -22.58 11.55 3.05
C TYR A 52 -22.53 13.06 3.29
N GLN A 53 -21.73 13.45 4.26
CA GLN A 53 -21.44 14.84 4.55
C GLN A 53 -19.95 15.08 4.46
N GLN A 54 -19.56 15.89 3.50
CA GLN A 54 -18.16 16.23 3.30
C GLN A 54 -17.65 17.08 4.47
N ARG A 55 -16.44 16.77 4.95
CA ARG A 55 -15.77 17.56 5.99
C ARG A 55 -15.47 18.98 5.47
N PRO A 56 -15.47 20.02 6.34
CA PRO A 56 -15.14 21.38 5.94
C PRO A 56 -13.71 21.46 5.38
N LEU A 57 -13.49 22.44 4.53
CA LEU A 57 -12.15 22.81 4.07
C LEU A 57 -11.48 23.67 5.13
N ILE A 58 -10.18 23.50 5.30
CA ILE A 58 -9.32 24.40 6.08
C ILE A 58 -9.16 25.75 5.37
N PRO A 59 -8.67 26.82 6.04
CA PRO A 59 -8.49 28.13 5.44
C PRO A 59 -7.69 28.11 4.14
N ALA A 60 -7.97 29.05 3.25
CA ALA A 60 -7.32 29.17 1.95
C ALA A 60 -5.81 29.37 2.09
N SER A 61 -5.35 30.14 3.10
CA SER A 61 -3.93 30.37 3.39
C SER A 61 -3.11 29.07 3.55
N TRP A 62 -3.74 28.00 4.05
CA TRP A 62 -3.11 26.67 4.13
C TRP A 62 -3.21 25.89 2.82
N ARG A 63 -4.36 25.96 2.14
CA ARG A 63 -4.60 25.21 0.89
C ARG A 63 -3.76 25.71 -0.27
N ASP A 64 -3.47 27.01 -0.28
CA ASP A 64 -2.76 27.70 -1.35
C ASP A 64 -1.24 27.76 -1.12
N LEU A 65 -0.72 27.07 -0.09
CA LEU A 65 0.71 26.92 0.13
C LEU A 65 1.38 26.29 -1.07
N THR A 66 2.52 26.83 -1.48
CA THR A 66 3.40 26.15 -2.44
C THR A 66 4.09 24.97 -1.78
N TYR A 67 4.56 24.02 -2.59
CA TYR A 67 5.35 22.89 -2.08
C TYR A 67 6.56 23.35 -1.25
N ASP A 68 7.25 24.42 -1.68
CA ASP A 68 8.41 24.97 -0.96
C ASP A 68 8.03 25.64 0.37
N GLN A 69 6.83 26.15 0.50
CA GLN A 69 6.32 26.68 1.76
C GLN A 69 5.89 25.53 2.68
N TYR A 70 5.12 24.58 2.16
CA TYR A 70 4.61 23.43 2.92
C TYR A 70 5.75 22.60 3.53
N ARG A 71 6.80 22.30 2.76
CA ARG A 71 7.95 21.52 3.24
C ARG A 71 8.77 22.20 4.34
N LYS A 72 8.55 23.49 4.62
CA LYS A 72 9.19 24.22 5.73
C LYS A 72 8.46 24.06 7.05
N ILE A 73 7.26 23.48 7.03
CA ILE A 73 6.47 23.22 8.23
C ILE A 73 6.87 21.84 8.77
N TRP A 74 7.80 21.80 9.72
CA TRP A 74 8.30 20.56 10.31
C TRP A 74 7.71 20.35 11.69
N PHE A 75 7.26 19.14 11.98
CA PHE A 75 6.91 18.75 13.33
C PHE A 75 8.18 18.67 14.19
N ASP A 76 8.17 19.37 15.32
CA ASP A 76 9.25 19.25 16.31
C ASP A 76 9.05 17.95 17.11
N SER A 77 9.92 17.00 16.88
CA SER A 77 9.82 15.65 17.49
C SER A 77 9.83 15.65 19.02
N ARG A 78 10.26 16.75 19.66
CA ARG A 78 10.18 16.94 21.11
C ARG A 78 8.75 17.13 21.62
N ASN A 79 7.81 17.38 20.70
CA ASN A 79 6.37 17.50 20.98
C ASN A 79 5.61 16.20 20.71
N ALA A 80 6.29 15.09 20.36
CA ALA A 80 5.65 13.83 20.03
C ALA A 80 4.75 13.31 21.17
N LEU A 81 3.64 12.68 20.81
CA LEU A 81 2.86 11.94 21.81
C LEU A 81 3.73 10.86 22.44
N TRP A 82 3.62 10.72 23.75
CA TRP A 82 4.42 9.83 24.61
C TRP A 82 5.91 10.19 24.69
N GLU A 83 6.33 11.37 24.23
CA GLU A 83 7.68 11.86 24.48
C GLU A 83 7.92 11.98 25.99
N ASN A 84 9.13 11.72 26.44
CA ASN A 84 9.51 11.71 27.86
C ASN A 84 8.72 10.71 28.75
N THR A 85 8.20 9.63 28.15
CA THR A 85 7.57 8.50 28.85
C THR A 85 8.39 7.22 28.62
N ASP A 86 8.08 6.16 29.36
CA ASP A 86 8.64 4.81 29.18
C ASP A 86 7.96 4.02 28.05
N ARG A 87 7.04 4.64 27.33
CA ARG A 87 6.34 4.00 26.20
C ARG A 87 7.31 3.80 25.03
N PRO A 88 7.27 2.65 24.34
CA PRO A 88 8.22 2.33 23.26
C PRO A 88 7.95 3.07 21.94
N GLN A 89 6.83 3.74 21.83
CA GLN A 89 6.37 4.41 20.60
C GLN A 89 6.37 5.92 20.75
N ARG A 90 6.51 6.62 19.63
CA ARG A 90 6.30 8.08 19.48
C ARG A 90 5.38 8.33 18.32
N VAL A 91 4.51 9.34 18.45
CA VAL A 91 3.61 9.75 17.36
C VAL A 91 3.85 11.21 17.06
N ASP A 92 4.21 11.47 15.83
CA ASP A 92 4.28 12.82 15.26
C ASP A 92 3.01 13.06 14.42
N VAL A 93 2.69 14.32 14.20
CA VAL A 93 1.55 14.71 13.36
C VAL A 93 2.00 15.55 12.17
N PHE A 94 1.23 15.52 11.10
CA PHE A 94 1.50 16.29 9.91
C PHE A 94 0.65 17.56 9.84
N PRO A 95 1.20 18.67 9.34
CA PRO A 95 0.43 19.87 9.09
C PRO A 95 -0.63 19.63 8.00
N PRO A 96 -1.78 20.32 8.06
CA PRO A 96 -2.71 20.36 6.94
C PRO A 96 -2.18 21.28 5.82
N GLY A 97 -2.88 21.35 4.71
CA GLY A 97 -2.57 22.28 3.61
C GLY A 97 -2.09 21.58 2.35
N LEU A 98 -1.84 22.34 1.30
CA LEU A 98 -1.42 21.88 -0.03
C LEU A 98 -2.34 20.74 -0.54
N TYR A 99 -1.90 19.47 -0.51
CA TYR A 99 -2.66 18.30 -0.93
C TYR A 99 -3.64 17.78 0.14
N PHE A 100 -3.61 18.33 1.36
CA PHE A 100 -4.38 17.87 2.51
C PHE A 100 -5.35 18.97 2.98
N PRO A 101 -6.45 19.21 2.22
CA PRO A 101 -7.32 20.35 2.43
C PRO A 101 -8.35 20.18 3.56
N ARG A 102 -8.30 19.07 4.32
CA ARG A 102 -9.23 18.77 5.42
C ARG A 102 -8.50 18.13 6.58
N GLY A 103 -8.74 18.64 7.78
CA GLY A 103 -8.20 18.05 9.01
C GLY A 103 -8.75 16.65 9.29
N VAL A 104 -7.95 15.82 9.96
CA VAL A 104 -8.31 14.51 10.48
C VAL A 104 -8.40 14.59 11.99
N GLN A 105 -9.45 14.03 12.58
CA GLN A 105 -9.59 13.97 14.03
C GLN A 105 -8.76 12.82 14.60
N MET A 106 -7.97 13.10 15.62
CA MET A 106 -7.10 12.11 16.26
C MET A 106 -7.32 12.09 17.76
N PHE A 107 -7.17 10.94 18.36
CA PHE A 107 -7.39 10.72 19.78
C PHE A 107 -6.29 9.82 20.35
N ALA A 108 -5.74 10.22 21.50
CA ALA A 108 -4.98 9.29 22.35
C ALA A 108 -5.95 8.53 23.23
N VAL A 109 -5.78 7.21 23.33
CA VAL A 109 -6.64 6.32 24.12
C VAL A 109 -5.80 5.66 25.21
N GLU A 110 -6.25 5.79 26.47
CA GLU A 110 -5.66 5.11 27.61
C GLU A 110 -6.79 4.67 28.56
N ASP A 111 -6.76 3.41 29.00
CA ASP A 111 -7.71 2.81 29.95
C ASP A 111 -9.19 3.02 29.57
N GLY A 112 -9.52 2.89 28.29
CA GLY A 112 -10.90 3.08 27.81
C GLY A 112 -11.34 4.54 27.75
N VAL A 113 -10.42 5.47 27.80
CA VAL A 113 -10.67 6.93 27.71
C VAL A 113 -9.94 7.49 26.50
N ALA A 114 -10.67 8.14 25.60
CA ALA A 114 -10.14 8.88 24.46
C ALA A 114 -10.03 10.37 24.76
N ARG A 115 -8.92 11.00 24.38
CA ARG A 115 -8.69 12.45 24.45
C ARG A 115 -8.33 12.96 23.06
N PRO A 116 -9.09 13.91 22.47
CA PRO A 116 -8.82 14.43 21.15
C PRO A 116 -7.50 15.23 21.13
N PHE A 117 -6.77 15.16 20.03
CA PHE A 117 -5.68 16.09 19.77
C PHE A 117 -6.28 17.47 19.45
N VAL A 118 -5.78 18.48 20.13
CA VAL A 118 -6.12 19.88 19.84
C VAL A 118 -5.06 20.41 18.87
N PHE A 119 -5.52 21.03 17.77
CA PHE A 119 -4.58 21.63 16.82
C PHE A 119 -3.82 22.78 17.52
N ASP A 120 -2.50 22.71 17.45
CA ASP A 120 -1.59 23.70 18.01
C ASP A 120 -0.44 23.94 17.03
N LEU A 121 -0.25 25.19 16.64
CA LEU A 121 0.82 25.58 15.74
C LEU A 121 2.21 25.49 16.40
N GLU A 122 2.26 25.54 17.75
CA GLU A 122 3.51 25.50 18.53
C GLU A 122 4.21 24.13 18.46
N VAL A 123 3.52 23.08 17.99
CA VAL A 123 4.16 21.75 17.81
C VAL A 123 5.05 21.69 16.57
N PHE A 124 4.95 22.68 15.68
CA PHE A 124 5.80 22.77 14.49
C PHE A 124 6.99 23.70 14.74
N ASP A 125 8.13 23.38 14.13
CA ASP A 125 9.29 24.26 14.15
C ASP A 125 9.01 25.53 13.33
N LYS A 126 9.02 26.66 14.00
CA LYS A 126 8.77 27.98 13.42
C LYS A 126 10.10 28.66 13.15
N THR A 127 10.72 28.34 12.03
CA THR A 127 11.88 29.10 11.54
C THR A 127 11.42 30.46 10.98
N ASP A 128 12.35 31.39 10.74
CA ASP A 128 12.09 32.73 10.13
C ASP A 128 11.38 32.66 8.77
N LYS A 129 11.16 31.46 8.23
CA LYS A 129 10.51 31.22 6.93
C LYS A 129 9.17 30.52 7.05
N PHE A 130 8.63 30.39 8.26
CA PHE A 130 7.29 29.82 8.45
C PHE A 130 6.26 30.68 7.71
N PRO A 131 5.35 30.08 6.91
CA PRO A 131 4.35 30.83 6.17
C PRO A 131 3.35 31.53 7.10
N ASP A 132 2.85 32.70 6.66
CA ASP A 132 1.74 33.38 7.34
C ASP A 132 0.44 32.66 6.99
N VAL A 133 -0.22 32.07 8.00
CA VAL A 133 -1.41 31.24 7.83
C VAL A 133 -2.48 31.57 8.87
N GLU A 134 -3.72 31.54 8.44
CA GLU A 134 -4.89 31.78 9.30
C GLU A 134 -5.17 30.56 10.19
N ILE A 135 -5.60 30.78 11.43
CA ILE A 135 -6.01 29.74 12.38
C ILE A 135 -7.49 29.90 12.66
N ASP A 136 -8.27 28.85 12.38
CA ASP A 136 -9.69 28.76 12.68
C ASP A 136 -10.10 27.38 13.20
N GLU A 137 -11.36 27.18 13.49
CA GLU A 137 -11.94 25.94 14.03
C GLU A 137 -11.98 24.78 13.04
N THR A 138 -11.72 25.02 11.75
CA THR A 138 -11.68 23.95 10.73
C THR A 138 -10.33 23.27 10.65
N LEU A 139 -9.30 23.84 11.30
CA LEU A 139 -7.97 23.27 11.31
C LEU A 139 -7.91 21.96 12.10
N GLY A 140 -7.09 21.08 11.63
CA GLY A 140 -6.71 19.82 12.24
C GLY A 140 -5.46 19.28 11.55
N TYR A 141 -4.80 18.34 12.15
CA TYR A 141 -3.65 17.67 11.52
C TYR A 141 -4.12 16.86 10.31
N SER A 142 -3.25 16.64 9.33
CA SER A 142 -3.58 15.90 8.10
C SER A 142 -3.28 14.40 8.17
N GLY A 143 -2.58 13.95 9.19
CA GLY A 143 -2.15 12.57 9.35
C GLY A 143 -1.15 12.42 10.48
N LEU A 144 -0.63 11.21 10.62
CA LEU A 144 0.29 10.85 11.68
C LEU A 144 1.44 9.97 11.17
N ARG A 145 2.55 10.01 11.91
CA ARG A 145 3.74 9.22 11.72
C ARG A 145 4.09 8.49 13.01
N LEU A 146 4.39 7.21 12.87
CA LEU A 146 4.78 6.34 13.98
C LEU A 146 6.29 6.14 13.99
N ARG A 147 6.91 6.31 15.17
CA ARG A 147 8.33 6.11 15.38
C ARG A 147 8.59 5.18 16.57
N THR A 148 9.65 4.39 16.49
CA THR A 148 10.13 3.53 17.57
C THR A 148 11.64 3.31 17.45
N GLU A 149 12.26 2.72 18.45
CA GLU A 149 13.65 2.29 18.40
C GLU A 149 13.78 1.03 17.52
N LEU A 150 14.19 1.20 16.26
CA LEU A 150 14.31 0.07 15.31
C LEU A 150 15.70 -0.56 15.32
N ARG A 151 16.76 0.25 15.33
CA ARG A 151 18.15 -0.21 15.16
C ARG A 151 19.03 0.09 16.35
N GLN A 152 18.81 1.20 17.00
CA GLN A 152 19.66 1.67 18.09
C GLN A 152 18.82 2.23 19.24
N PRO A 153 19.10 1.85 20.49
CA PRO A 153 18.46 2.43 21.67
C PRO A 153 18.61 3.96 21.70
N GLY A 154 17.53 4.65 22.06
CA GLY A 154 17.49 6.12 22.13
C GLY A 154 17.27 6.82 20.80
N ILE A 155 17.24 6.11 19.65
CA ILE A 155 16.99 6.67 18.34
C ILE A 155 15.63 6.18 17.82
N TYR A 156 14.64 7.08 17.86
CA TYR A 156 13.28 6.78 17.37
C TYR A 156 13.20 7.02 15.87
N GLU A 157 13.13 5.93 15.12
CA GLU A 157 13.05 5.92 13.67
C GLU A 157 11.62 5.75 13.21
N GLU A 158 11.27 6.39 12.12
CA GLU A 158 9.98 6.28 11.45
C GLU A 158 9.78 4.87 10.86
N TYR A 159 8.58 4.30 11.05
CA TYR A 159 8.27 2.99 10.48
C TYR A 159 6.90 2.91 9.80
N ALA A 160 5.97 3.83 10.10
CA ALA A 160 4.68 3.88 9.44
C ALA A 160 4.12 5.31 9.37
N VAL A 161 3.37 5.59 8.30
CA VAL A 161 2.71 6.87 8.04
C VAL A 161 1.27 6.62 7.59
N PHE A 162 0.33 7.41 8.11
CA PHE A 162 -1.07 7.47 7.69
C PHE A 162 -1.37 8.91 7.30
N GLN A 163 -1.50 9.20 6.00
CA GLN A 163 -1.75 10.55 5.50
C GLN A 163 -2.36 10.52 4.10
N GLY A 164 -3.39 11.35 3.89
CA GLY A 164 -4.04 11.54 2.60
C GLY A 164 -5.04 10.43 2.25
N ALA A 165 -6.29 10.77 2.05
CA ALA A 165 -7.39 9.84 1.83
C ALA A 165 -7.32 8.66 2.84
N SER A 166 -7.25 7.41 2.35
CA SER A 166 -7.03 6.24 3.19
C SER A 166 -5.66 5.58 2.96
N TYR A 167 -4.68 6.33 2.45
CA TYR A 167 -3.33 5.82 2.21
C TYR A 167 -2.54 5.68 3.50
N PHE A 168 -1.75 4.61 3.55
CA PHE A 168 -0.74 4.42 4.59
C PHE A 168 0.46 3.66 4.02
N ARG A 169 1.61 3.89 4.62
CA ARG A 169 2.88 3.29 4.22
C ARG A 169 3.57 2.70 5.44
N GLY A 170 4.31 1.63 5.21
CA GLY A 170 5.16 1.02 6.21
C GLY A 170 6.54 0.70 5.65
N ILE A 171 7.53 0.58 6.52
CA ILE A 171 8.88 0.14 6.19
C ILE A 171 9.35 -0.89 7.20
N GLY A 172 10.03 -1.93 6.74
CA GLY A 172 10.79 -2.82 7.60
C GLY A 172 12.07 -2.16 8.10
N THR A 173 12.66 -2.73 9.14
CA THR A 173 13.94 -2.25 9.68
C THR A 173 15.02 -2.25 8.60
N GLY A 174 15.54 -1.06 8.29
CA GLY A 174 16.58 -0.86 7.28
C GLY A 174 16.08 -0.54 5.87
N ASP A 175 14.79 -0.66 5.60
CA ASP A 175 14.16 -0.23 4.35
C ASP A 175 13.95 1.29 4.32
N ILE A 176 13.50 1.80 3.18
CA ILE A 176 13.00 3.17 2.99
C ILE A 176 11.60 3.11 2.40
N TYR A 177 10.84 4.21 2.42
CA TYR A 177 9.50 4.22 1.83
C TYR A 177 9.53 3.96 0.31
N GLY A 178 8.61 3.13 -0.12
CA GLY A 178 8.28 2.84 -1.51
C GLY A 178 6.76 2.79 -1.66
N LEU A 179 6.26 1.63 -2.03
CA LEU A 179 4.83 1.39 -2.23
C LEU A 179 3.98 1.63 -0.97
N SER A 180 2.70 1.87 -1.19
CA SER A 180 1.69 2.14 -0.17
C SER A 180 0.56 1.10 -0.18
N ALA A 181 -0.24 1.10 0.89
CA ALA A 181 -1.54 0.47 0.96
C ALA A 181 -2.64 1.53 1.13
N ARG A 182 -3.88 1.14 0.91
CA ARG A 182 -5.07 1.97 1.14
C ARG A 182 -6.05 1.22 2.05
N GLY A 183 -6.92 1.94 2.75
CA GLY A 183 -8.01 1.31 3.48
C GLY A 183 -8.95 0.54 2.56
N LEU A 184 -9.41 1.18 1.50
CA LEU A 184 -10.32 0.60 0.51
C LEU A 184 -10.08 1.24 -0.86
N ALA A 185 -10.26 0.47 -1.94
CA ALA A 185 -10.31 0.97 -3.30
C ALA A 185 -11.74 0.86 -3.85
N LEU A 186 -12.25 1.92 -4.46
CA LEU A 186 -13.57 1.95 -5.08
C LEU A 186 -13.45 2.43 -6.52
N LYS A 187 -13.89 1.60 -7.46
CA LYS A 187 -13.92 1.94 -8.90
C LYS A 187 -12.54 2.28 -9.48
N THR A 188 -11.48 1.65 -9.00
CA THR A 188 -10.12 1.90 -9.52
C THR A 188 -10.03 1.55 -10.99
N GLY A 189 -9.61 2.51 -11.81
CA GLY A 189 -9.55 2.36 -13.26
C GLY A 189 -10.90 2.48 -13.98
N ASP A 190 -11.97 2.85 -13.29
CA ASP A 190 -13.29 3.05 -13.90
C ASP A 190 -13.30 4.32 -14.76
N PRO A 191 -13.82 4.27 -16.00
CA PRO A 191 -13.94 5.44 -16.88
C PRO A 191 -14.80 6.59 -16.30
N MET A 192 -15.72 6.27 -15.39
CA MET A 192 -16.57 7.25 -14.69
C MET A 192 -15.87 7.93 -13.50
N GLY A 193 -14.66 7.50 -13.18
CA GLY A 193 -13.81 8.03 -12.11
C GLY A 193 -13.75 7.12 -10.88
N GLU A 194 -12.59 7.14 -10.25
CA GLU A 194 -12.31 6.45 -8.99
C GLU A 194 -12.87 7.24 -7.80
N GLU A 195 -13.38 6.56 -6.79
CA GLU A 195 -13.74 7.14 -5.51
C GLU A 195 -12.66 6.84 -4.48
N PHE A 196 -12.19 7.88 -3.79
CA PHE A 196 -11.16 7.78 -2.76
C PHE A 196 -11.79 7.95 -1.36
N PRO A 197 -12.07 6.86 -0.63
CA PRO A 197 -12.49 6.95 0.76
C PRO A 197 -11.39 7.57 1.63
N ASP A 198 -11.80 8.45 2.57
CA ASP A 198 -10.89 9.11 3.52
C ASP A 198 -10.92 8.43 4.89
N PHE A 199 -9.75 8.23 5.52
CA PHE A 199 -9.69 8.11 6.97
C PHE A 199 -9.94 9.47 7.60
N THR A 200 -11.03 9.57 8.35
CA THR A 200 -11.51 10.82 8.93
C THR A 200 -11.17 10.96 10.41
N HIS A 201 -10.97 9.83 11.09
CA HIS A 201 -10.65 9.77 12.52
C HIS A 201 -9.65 8.67 12.78
N PHE A 202 -8.76 8.89 13.74
CA PHE A 202 -7.85 7.90 14.29
C PHE A 202 -7.91 7.89 15.83
N TRP A 203 -7.88 6.69 16.41
CA TRP A 203 -7.74 6.47 17.84
C TRP A 203 -6.52 5.60 18.08
N LEU A 204 -5.54 6.14 18.82
CA LEU A 204 -4.28 5.47 19.12
C LEU A 204 -4.34 4.95 20.56
N GLU A 205 -4.35 3.65 20.75
CA GLU A 205 -4.24 3.05 22.08
C GLU A 205 -2.81 3.23 22.60
N THR A 206 -2.69 3.70 23.83
CA THR A 206 -1.39 3.85 24.50
C THR A 206 -0.76 2.47 24.69
N PRO A 207 0.40 2.19 24.09
CA PRO A 207 1.04 0.88 24.23
C PRO A 207 1.53 0.67 25.66
N GLU A 208 1.42 -0.57 26.16
CA GLU A 208 1.97 -0.93 27.46
C GLU A 208 3.51 -0.80 27.46
N PRO A 209 4.13 -0.48 28.61
CA PRO A 209 5.57 -0.47 28.74
C PRO A 209 6.18 -1.82 28.29
N GLY A 210 7.17 -1.77 27.38
CA GLY A 210 7.81 -2.96 26.83
C GLY A 210 7.03 -3.70 25.74
N SER A 211 5.82 -3.24 25.37
CA SER A 211 5.11 -3.78 24.21
C SER A 211 5.74 -3.28 22.91
N ASP A 212 5.99 -4.18 21.96
CA ASP A 212 6.44 -3.84 20.61
C ASP A 212 5.29 -3.55 19.64
N MET A 213 4.04 -3.58 20.11
CA MET A 213 2.84 -3.45 19.28
C MET A 213 2.08 -2.16 19.60
N LEU A 214 1.64 -1.46 18.54
CA LEU A 214 0.71 -0.33 18.62
C LEU A 214 -0.65 -0.73 18.02
N VAL A 215 -1.74 -0.37 18.69
CA VAL A 215 -3.09 -0.50 18.17
C VAL A 215 -3.61 0.86 17.72
N LEU A 216 -4.06 0.92 16.48
CA LEU A 216 -4.66 2.11 15.86
C LEU A 216 -6.04 1.75 15.32
N HIS A 217 -7.08 2.49 15.71
CA HIS A 217 -8.40 2.40 15.10
C HIS A 217 -8.59 3.55 14.13
N ALA A 218 -9.33 3.30 13.03
CA ALA A 218 -9.64 4.33 12.05
C ALA A 218 -11.10 4.25 11.58
N LEU A 219 -11.69 5.42 11.35
CA LEU A 219 -12.98 5.57 10.70
C LEU A 219 -12.76 6.03 9.26
N LEU A 220 -13.21 5.22 8.31
CA LEU A 220 -13.23 5.54 6.89
C LEU A 220 -14.60 6.07 6.50
N ASP A 221 -14.65 7.11 5.64
CA ASP A 221 -15.89 7.72 5.17
C ASP A 221 -15.75 8.21 3.73
N SER A 222 -16.79 7.95 2.91
CA SER A 222 -16.88 8.38 1.52
C SER A 222 -18.34 8.44 1.05
N PRO A 223 -18.66 9.00 -0.12
CA PRO A 223 -20.01 9.02 -0.66
C PRO A 223 -20.68 7.65 -0.70
N SER A 224 -19.98 6.59 -1.06
CA SER A 224 -20.56 5.26 -1.26
C SER A 224 -20.52 4.36 -0.02
N CYS A 225 -19.64 4.61 0.95
CA CYS A 225 -19.52 3.74 2.11
C CYS A 225 -18.87 4.41 3.33
N THR A 226 -18.92 3.70 4.46
CA THR A 226 -18.08 3.94 5.63
C THR A 226 -17.32 2.68 6.00
N GLY A 227 -16.30 2.80 6.86
CA GLY A 227 -15.57 1.64 7.36
C GLY A 227 -15.01 1.87 8.76
N ALA A 228 -15.04 0.82 9.56
CA ALA A 228 -14.35 0.75 10.84
C ALA A 228 -13.13 -0.16 10.68
N TYR A 229 -11.95 0.34 11.03
CA TYR A 229 -10.67 -0.36 10.90
C TYR A 229 -9.98 -0.44 12.25
N ARG A 230 -9.30 -1.57 12.48
CA ARG A 230 -8.36 -1.77 13.56
C ARG A 230 -7.05 -2.29 12.96
N PHE A 231 -5.97 -1.63 13.26
CA PHE A 231 -4.60 -2.01 12.89
C PHE A 231 -3.84 -2.41 14.14
N ALA A 232 -3.33 -3.63 14.22
CA ALA A 232 -2.34 -4.02 15.20
C ALA A 232 -0.98 -4.04 14.50
N ILE A 233 -0.13 -3.07 14.84
CA ILE A 233 1.08 -2.74 14.11
C ILE A 233 2.29 -3.18 14.93
N LYS A 234 3.11 -4.08 14.36
CA LYS A 234 4.34 -4.56 14.96
C LYS A 234 5.53 -4.15 14.08
N PRO A 235 6.34 -3.17 14.51
CA PRO A 235 7.56 -2.81 13.80
C PRO A 235 8.56 -3.96 13.80
N GLY A 236 9.43 -3.99 12.81
CA GLY A 236 10.43 -5.04 12.65
C GLY A 236 10.83 -5.27 11.20
N SER A 237 11.44 -6.41 10.91
CA SER A 237 11.75 -6.85 9.55
C SER A 237 11.24 -8.28 9.36
N PRO A 238 10.07 -8.45 8.73
CA PRO A 238 9.21 -7.42 8.15
C PRO A 238 8.43 -6.60 9.21
N LEU A 239 7.98 -5.39 8.85
CA LEU A 239 6.91 -4.70 9.55
C LEU A 239 5.61 -5.46 9.31
N ILE A 240 4.84 -5.74 10.36
CA ILE A 240 3.56 -6.45 10.31
C ILE A 240 2.42 -5.51 10.70
N MET A 241 1.33 -5.53 9.93
CA MET A 241 0.06 -4.92 10.32
C MET A 241 -1.05 -5.96 10.22
N ASP A 242 -1.63 -6.38 11.33
CA ASP A 242 -2.86 -7.17 11.35
C ASP A 242 -4.06 -6.23 11.30
N ILE A 243 -4.92 -6.42 10.30
CA ILE A 243 -6.02 -5.51 10.01
C ILE A 243 -7.35 -6.25 10.14
N GLU A 244 -8.22 -5.68 10.95
CA GLU A 244 -9.63 -6.02 11.04
C GLU A 244 -10.43 -4.84 10.50
N ALA A 245 -11.32 -5.08 9.53
CA ALA A 245 -12.13 -4.03 8.95
C ALA A 245 -13.57 -4.49 8.76
N GLU A 246 -14.52 -3.56 8.89
CA GLU A 246 -15.90 -3.75 8.48
C GLU A 246 -16.35 -2.55 7.67
N VAL A 247 -16.71 -2.79 6.41
CA VAL A 247 -17.21 -1.77 5.48
C VAL A 247 -18.73 -1.83 5.45
N PHE A 248 -19.38 -0.66 5.55
CA PHE A 248 -20.83 -0.48 5.51
C PHE A 248 -21.21 0.29 4.26
N ALA A 249 -21.99 -0.31 3.38
CA ALA A 249 -22.36 0.24 2.10
C ALA A 249 -23.54 1.23 2.21
N ARG A 250 -23.36 2.48 1.76
CA ARG A 250 -24.45 3.44 1.55
C ARG A 250 -25.19 3.16 0.25
N THR A 251 -24.44 2.77 -0.77
CA THR A 251 -24.92 2.34 -2.09
C THR A 251 -24.33 0.98 -2.40
N THR A 252 -24.89 0.25 -3.34
CA THR A 252 -24.30 -1.01 -3.78
C THR A 252 -22.87 -0.80 -4.29
N LEU A 253 -21.90 -1.55 -3.77
CA LEU A 253 -20.49 -1.48 -4.12
C LEU A 253 -20.12 -2.64 -5.05
N GLY A 254 -20.26 -2.44 -6.36
CA GLY A 254 -20.01 -3.44 -7.39
C GLY A 254 -18.53 -3.54 -7.83
N HIS A 255 -17.73 -2.54 -7.54
CA HIS A 255 -16.30 -2.53 -7.86
C HIS A 255 -15.51 -2.09 -6.62
N VAL A 256 -15.41 -3.01 -5.67
CA VAL A 256 -14.66 -2.82 -4.43
C VAL A 256 -13.35 -3.58 -4.47
N GLY A 257 -12.25 -2.92 -4.07
CA GLY A 257 -10.93 -3.51 -3.89
C GLY A 257 -10.58 -3.61 -2.41
N ILE A 258 -10.36 -4.85 -1.93
CA ILE A 258 -9.95 -5.17 -0.55
C ILE A 258 -8.43 -5.28 -0.49
N ALA A 259 -7.83 -4.79 0.60
CA ALA A 259 -6.39 -4.75 0.82
C ALA A 259 -5.62 -4.17 -0.39
N PRO A 260 -5.99 -2.96 -0.86
CA PRO A 260 -5.38 -2.40 -2.05
C PRO A 260 -3.96 -1.94 -1.78
N LEU A 261 -3.08 -2.30 -2.70
CA LEU A 261 -1.66 -1.93 -2.77
C LEU A 261 -1.48 -0.94 -3.90
N THR A 262 -0.63 0.05 -3.71
CA THR A 262 -0.33 1.06 -4.73
C THR A 262 1.18 1.22 -4.85
N SER A 263 1.70 1.18 -6.08
CA SER A 263 3.13 1.23 -6.38
C SER A 263 3.41 2.00 -7.66
N MET A 264 4.69 2.18 -7.95
CA MET A 264 5.18 2.80 -9.17
C MET A 264 6.03 1.81 -9.97
N PHE A 265 5.75 1.72 -11.28
CA PHE A 265 6.58 1.05 -12.26
C PHE A 265 6.72 1.94 -13.49
N PHE A 266 7.95 2.37 -13.80
CA PHE A 266 8.21 3.23 -14.94
C PHE A 266 8.79 2.43 -16.11
N PHE A 267 9.91 1.72 -15.92
CA PHE A 267 10.49 0.79 -16.88
C PHE A 267 11.50 -0.18 -16.23
N ASP A 268 11.77 -1.28 -16.94
CA ASP A 268 12.85 -2.25 -16.68
C ASP A 268 13.35 -2.88 -18.00
N ASP A 269 14.02 -4.02 -17.93
CA ASP A 269 14.55 -4.76 -19.07
C ASP A 269 13.49 -5.27 -20.07
N MET A 270 12.19 -5.17 -19.74
CA MET A 270 11.07 -5.57 -20.60
C MET A 270 10.69 -4.49 -21.62
N ASP A 271 10.77 -3.20 -21.23
CA ASP A 271 10.28 -2.10 -22.06
C ASP A 271 11.17 -0.85 -22.06
N ARG A 272 12.38 -0.93 -21.53
CA ARG A 272 13.35 0.17 -21.42
C ARG A 272 13.56 0.97 -22.71
N GLN A 273 13.42 0.33 -23.87
CA GLN A 273 13.65 0.99 -25.17
C GLN A 273 12.75 2.22 -25.43
N ARG A 274 11.69 2.39 -24.62
CA ARG A 274 10.78 3.55 -24.70
C ARG A 274 11.30 4.77 -23.97
N PHE A 275 12.35 4.65 -23.17
CA PHE A 275 12.82 5.67 -22.25
C PHE A 275 14.29 6.00 -22.49
N ASP A 276 14.57 7.30 -22.63
CA ASP A 276 15.95 7.82 -22.70
C ASP A 276 16.44 8.15 -21.29
N ASP A 277 16.89 7.12 -20.58
CA ASP A 277 17.35 7.18 -19.19
C ASP A 277 18.64 6.38 -19.01
N PHE A 278 19.58 6.89 -18.20
CA PHE A 278 20.85 6.19 -17.94
C PHE A 278 20.66 4.99 -16.99
N ARG A 279 19.61 5.00 -16.18
CA ARG A 279 19.31 3.95 -15.20
C ARG A 279 18.81 2.68 -15.91
N PRO A 280 19.21 1.49 -15.44
CA PRO A 280 18.71 0.23 -15.99
C PRO A 280 17.21 0.01 -15.76
N ALA A 281 16.71 0.40 -14.58
CA ALA A 281 15.31 0.25 -14.17
C ALA A 281 14.88 1.37 -13.23
N VAL A 282 13.59 1.68 -13.23
CA VAL A 282 12.95 2.69 -12.37
C VAL A 282 11.60 2.14 -11.91
N HIS A 283 11.53 1.60 -10.70
CA HIS A 283 10.29 1.07 -10.12
C HIS A 283 10.39 0.82 -8.62
N ASP A 284 9.26 0.92 -7.92
CA ASP A 284 9.09 0.52 -6.52
C ASP A 284 8.81 -0.97 -6.37
N SER A 285 8.19 -1.55 -7.38
CA SER A 285 7.90 -2.97 -7.46
C SER A 285 8.14 -3.45 -8.89
N ASP A 286 8.69 -4.66 -9.03
CA ASP A 286 8.98 -5.26 -10.35
C ASP A 286 7.94 -6.32 -10.76
N GLY A 287 7.11 -6.80 -9.84
CA GLY A 287 6.10 -7.81 -10.17
C GLY A 287 5.02 -8.00 -9.12
N LEU A 288 3.89 -8.55 -9.59
CA LEU A 288 2.82 -9.08 -8.75
C LEU A 288 3.06 -10.57 -8.51
N LEU A 289 3.21 -10.97 -7.25
CA LEU A 289 3.26 -12.35 -6.81
C LEU A 289 1.88 -12.77 -6.29
N ILE A 290 1.39 -13.94 -6.71
CA ILE A 290 0.13 -14.52 -6.22
C ILE A 290 0.37 -15.96 -5.78
N HIS A 291 -0.05 -16.30 -4.57
CA HIS A 291 -0.25 -17.67 -4.12
C HIS A 291 -1.75 -17.95 -4.16
N ASN A 292 -2.21 -18.69 -5.18
CA ASN A 292 -3.63 -18.92 -5.37
C ASN A 292 -4.17 -20.06 -4.49
N GLY A 293 -5.49 -20.13 -4.36
CA GLY A 293 -6.17 -21.18 -3.59
C GLY A 293 -5.93 -22.58 -4.13
N ALA A 294 -5.62 -22.73 -5.43
CA ALA A 294 -5.31 -24.00 -6.08
C ALA A 294 -3.86 -24.48 -5.87
N GLY A 295 -3.01 -23.69 -5.20
CA GLY A 295 -1.60 -24.04 -4.89
C GLY A 295 -0.60 -23.65 -5.96
N GLU A 296 -0.97 -22.84 -6.97
CA GLU A 296 0.00 -22.27 -7.90
C GLU A 296 0.67 -21.03 -7.28
N THR A 297 1.94 -20.85 -7.58
CA THR A 297 2.69 -19.61 -7.34
C THR A 297 2.85 -18.91 -8.68
N ILE A 298 2.28 -17.73 -8.83
CA ILE A 298 2.24 -16.96 -10.07
C ILE A 298 3.10 -15.71 -9.91
N TRP A 299 4.00 -15.47 -10.87
CA TRP A 299 4.76 -14.24 -11.02
C TRP A 299 4.30 -13.49 -12.27
N ARG A 300 3.86 -12.26 -12.09
CA ARG A 300 3.43 -11.36 -13.16
C ARG A 300 4.30 -10.10 -13.15
N PRO A 301 5.36 -10.01 -13.99
CA PRO A 301 6.11 -8.76 -14.16
C PRO A 301 5.18 -7.60 -14.46
N LEU A 302 5.44 -6.44 -13.86
CA LEU A 302 4.68 -5.23 -14.11
C LEU A 302 5.04 -4.63 -15.47
N ALA A 303 4.18 -3.70 -15.94
CA ALA A 303 4.41 -2.95 -17.15
C ALA A 303 3.90 -1.51 -16.99
N ASN A 304 4.50 -0.60 -17.76
CA ASN A 304 3.96 0.74 -17.99
C ASN A 304 3.35 0.77 -19.41
N PRO A 305 2.06 0.44 -19.55
CA PRO A 305 1.44 0.28 -20.86
C PRO A 305 1.17 1.62 -21.54
N LYS A 306 0.87 1.60 -22.85
CA LYS A 306 0.44 2.80 -23.59
C LYS A 306 -0.99 3.22 -23.28
N THR A 307 -1.82 2.29 -22.82
CA THR A 307 -3.23 2.50 -22.45
C THR A 307 -3.52 1.73 -21.16
N LEU A 308 -4.50 2.19 -20.38
CA LEU A 308 -4.93 1.52 -19.16
C LEU A 308 -5.15 0.02 -19.40
N GLN A 309 -4.52 -0.80 -18.57
CA GLN A 309 -4.70 -2.25 -18.55
C GLN A 309 -5.22 -2.71 -17.19
N ILE A 310 -6.19 -3.63 -17.22
CA ILE A 310 -6.71 -4.30 -16.05
C ILE A 310 -6.61 -5.80 -16.30
N SER A 311 -5.90 -6.51 -15.42
CA SER A 311 -5.79 -7.96 -15.41
C SER A 311 -6.50 -8.53 -14.18
N ALA A 312 -7.28 -9.60 -14.35
CA ALA A 312 -8.00 -10.25 -13.27
C ALA A 312 -7.59 -11.72 -13.17
N PHE A 313 -7.00 -12.11 -12.05
CA PHE A 313 -6.59 -13.47 -11.75
C PHE A 313 -7.66 -14.11 -10.86
N THR A 314 -8.61 -14.82 -11.49
CA THR A 314 -9.74 -15.45 -10.79
C THR A 314 -9.24 -16.52 -9.83
N ASP A 315 -9.80 -16.52 -8.61
CA ASP A 315 -9.41 -17.43 -7.55
C ASP A 315 -10.57 -17.70 -6.59
N ASN A 316 -10.35 -18.67 -5.71
CA ASN A 316 -11.22 -18.95 -4.57
C ASN A 316 -10.35 -19.20 -3.33
N ASP A 317 -10.57 -18.40 -2.29
CA ASP A 317 -9.79 -18.43 -1.04
C ASP A 317 -8.27 -18.30 -1.29
N PRO A 318 -7.81 -17.16 -1.83
CA PRO A 318 -6.41 -16.91 -2.14
C PRO A 318 -5.54 -17.11 -0.89
N LYS A 319 -4.33 -17.62 -1.08
CA LYS A 319 -3.35 -17.76 0.02
C LYS A 319 -2.55 -16.48 0.25
N GLY A 320 -2.51 -15.61 -0.75
CA GLY A 320 -1.93 -14.29 -0.66
C GLY A 320 -1.54 -13.70 -2.00
N PHE A 321 -1.29 -12.39 -1.98
CA PHE A 321 -0.75 -11.67 -3.12
C PHE A 321 0.07 -10.46 -2.64
N GLY A 322 0.94 -9.96 -3.51
CA GLY A 322 1.73 -8.78 -3.15
C GLY A 322 2.47 -8.17 -4.32
N LEU A 323 2.77 -6.90 -4.18
CA LEU A 323 3.66 -6.17 -5.08
C LEU A 323 5.09 -6.30 -4.53
N MET A 324 5.94 -6.94 -5.33
CA MET A 324 7.27 -7.34 -4.90
C MET A 324 8.34 -6.51 -5.59
N GLN A 325 9.40 -6.21 -4.86
CA GLN A 325 10.65 -5.66 -5.39
C GLN A 325 11.73 -6.73 -5.25
N ARG A 326 11.97 -7.50 -6.30
CA ARG A 326 12.98 -8.59 -6.31
C ARG A 326 14.38 -8.11 -6.63
N SER A 327 14.45 -7.00 -7.39
CA SER A 327 15.72 -6.33 -7.69
C SER A 327 16.22 -5.60 -6.45
N ARG A 328 17.38 -6.04 -5.90
CA ARG A 328 17.90 -5.56 -4.60
C ARG A 328 19.33 -5.02 -4.66
N ARG A 329 19.95 -5.03 -5.83
CA ARG A 329 21.30 -4.51 -5.97
C ARG A 329 21.29 -3.10 -6.54
N TYR A 330 22.22 -2.29 -6.09
CA TYR A 330 22.37 -0.92 -6.55
C TYR A 330 22.55 -0.83 -8.07
N ASP A 331 23.37 -1.73 -8.66
CA ASP A 331 23.68 -1.75 -10.09
C ASP A 331 22.48 -2.08 -11.00
N GLN A 332 21.39 -2.58 -10.42
CA GLN A 332 20.13 -2.80 -11.14
C GLN A 332 19.34 -1.50 -11.36
N PHE A 333 19.67 -0.43 -10.63
CA PHE A 333 18.98 0.86 -10.71
C PHE A 333 19.90 2.04 -10.98
N ASN A 334 21.12 2.04 -10.44
CA ASN A 334 22.09 3.13 -10.51
C ASN A 334 21.57 4.50 -10.03
N ASP A 335 20.64 4.50 -9.05
CA ASP A 335 19.98 5.67 -8.52
C ASP A 335 20.40 5.91 -7.07
N LEU A 336 21.08 7.08 -6.83
CA LEU A 336 21.55 7.49 -5.49
C LEU A 336 20.53 8.33 -4.73
N GLU A 337 19.47 8.83 -5.38
CA GLU A 337 18.44 9.66 -4.75
C GLU A 337 17.23 8.81 -4.33
N ALA A 338 16.62 8.10 -5.28
CA ALA A 338 15.43 7.30 -5.03
C ALA A 338 15.73 5.97 -4.32
N LEU A 339 16.98 5.45 -4.43
CA LEU A 339 17.45 4.24 -3.76
C LEU A 339 16.50 3.04 -3.91
N TYR A 340 15.94 2.83 -5.11
CA TYR A 340 14.92 1.82 -5.39
C TYR A 340 15.27 0.41 -4.88
N HIS A 341 16.54 0.03 -4.88
CA HIS A 341 17.03 -1.24 -4.37
C HIS A 341 16.78 -1.46 -2.87
N ARG A 342 16.45 -0.39 -2.10
CA ARG A 342 16.16 -0.43 -0.65
C ARG A 342 14.67 -0.34 -0.34
N ARG A 343 13.80 -0.17 -1.35
CA ARG A 343 12.36 -0.06 -1.13
C ARG A 343 11.76 -1.44 -0.86
N PRO A 344 10.81 -1.57 0.10
CA PRO A 344 10.27 -2.87 0.48
C PRO A 344 9.32 -3.44 -0.56
N SER A 345 9.11 -4.73 -0.48
CA SER A 345 7.93 -5.42 -1.02
C SER A 345 6.77 -5.30 -0.03
N LEU A 346 5.54 -5.52 -0.50
CA LEU A 346 4.35 -5.59 0.36
C LEU A 346 3.54 -6.83 0.01
N TRP A 347 3.30 -7.66 1.03
CA TRP A 347 2.53 -8.89 0.92
C TRP A 347 1.24 -8.81 1.72
N VAL A 348 0.14 -9.28 1.13
CA VAL A 348 -1.17 -9.48 1.75
C VAL A 348 -1.36 -10.96 2.06
N THR A 349 -1.58 -11.29 3.32
CA THR A 349 -2.07 -12.61 3.73
C THR A 349 -3.54 -12.47 4.10
N PRO A 350 -4.48 -13.03 3.30
CA PRO A 350 -5.90 -13.00 3.61
C PRO A 350 -6.21 -13.72 4.92
N GLY A 351 -7.21 -13.23 5.65
CA GLY A 351 -7.87 -13.99 6.70
C GLY A 351 -8.90 -14.98 6.14
N GLU A 352 -9.78 -15.46 6.99
CA GLU A 352 -10.82 -16.40 6.59
C GLU A 352 -11.95 -15.71 5.79
N GLY A 353 -12.60 -16.48 4.89
CA GLY A 353 -13.87 -16.10 4.26
C GLY A 353 -13.73 -15.07 3.13
N TRP A 354 -12.59 -15.00 2.45
CA TRP A 354 -12.44 -14.16 1.28
C TRP A 354 -13.23 -14.70 0.08
N GLY A 355 -13.40 -16.04 -0.03
CA GLY A 355 -14.28 -16.71 -0.97
C GLY A 355 -13.86 -16.54 -2.42
N ARG A 356 -14.85 -16.49 -3.33
CA ARG A 356 -14.64 -16.32 -4.77
C ARG A 356 -14.38 -14.87 -5.13
N GLY A 357 -13.46 -14.66 -6.07
CA GLY A 357 -13.11 -13.33 -6.55
C GLY A 357 -11.94 -13.36 -7.51
N SER A 358 -11.19 -12.28 -7.56
CA SER A 358 -9.96 -12.19 -8.34
C SER A 358 -8.97 -11.25 -7.67
N VAL A 359 -7.68 -11.56 -7.79
CA VAL A 359 -6.64 -10.54 -7.63
C VAL A 359 -6.68 -9.68 -8.89
N ALA A 360 -6.95 -8.39 -8.74
CA ALA A 360 -6.94 -7.43 -9.83
C ALA A 360 -5.60 -6.69 -9.85
N LEU A 361 -5.04 -6.50 -11.04
CA LEU A 361 -3.89 -5.66 -11.31
C LEU A 361 -4.30 -4.57 -12.28
N VAL A 362 -4.14 -3.32 -11.87
CA VAL A 362 -4.39 -2.12 -12.70
C VAL A 362 -3.05 -1.48 -13.01
N GLU A 363 -2.74 -1.35 -14.31
CA GLU A 363 -1.52 -0.75 -14.83
C GLU A 363 -1.91 0.50 -15.63
N ILE A 364 -1.60 1.68 -15.08
CA ILE A 364 -1.98 2.99 -15.64
C ILE A 364 -0.78 3.54 -16.42
N PRO A 365 -0.95 4.02 -17.67
CA PRO A 365 0.16 4.65 -18.38
C PRO A 365 0.66 5.89 -17.66
N THR A 366 1.99 6.01 -17.56
CA THR A 366 2.64 7.19 -16.99
C THR A 366 3.86 7.61 -17.80
N ASP A 367 4.11 8.91 -17.83
CA ASP A 367 5.29 9.54 -18.44
C ASP A 367 6.29 10.06 -17.39
N LYS A 368 6.00 9.85 -16.10
CA LYS A 368 6.84 10.32 -14.98
C LYS A 368 6.86 9.30 -13.84
N GLU A 369 8.04 9.14 -13.25
CA GLU A 369 8.27 8.25 -12.11
C GLU A 369 7.62 8.72 -10.79
N ILE A 370 7.17 9.97 -10.70
CA ILE A 370 6.55 10.52 -9.49
C ILE A 370 5.10 10.04 -9.27
N TYR A 371 4.50 9.39 -10.27
CA TYR A 371 3.11 8.94 -10.19
C TYR A 371 3.03 7.45 -9.86
N ASP A 372 2.31 7.13 -8.80
CA ASP A 372 1.90 5.76 -8.52
C ASP A 372 0.94 5.29 -9.63
N ASN A 373 1.39 4.36 -10.46
CA ASN A 373 0.66 3.90 -11.65
C ASN A 373 0.27 2.43 -11.60
N ILE A 374 0.55 1.74 -10.50
CA ILE A 374 0.24 0.33 -10.29
C ILE A 374 -0.70 0.21 -9.09
N VAL A 375 -1.82 -0.51 -9.27
CA VAL A 375 -2.70 -0.86 -8.15
C VAL A 375 -3.01 -2.35 -8.20
N ALA A 376 -2.89 -3.05 -7.07
CA ALA A 376 -3.28 -4.45 -6.94
C ALA A 376 -4.21 -4.62 -5.73
N TYR A 377 -5.29 -5.40 -5.86
CA TYR A 377 -6.26 -5.62 -4.80
C TYR A 377 -7.04 -6.92 -5.01
N TRP A 378 -7.67 -7.40 -3.95
CA TRP A 378 -8.67 -8.45 -4.07
C TRP A 378 -10.04 -7.86 -4.43
N ARG A 379 -10.64 -8.33 -5.51
CA ARG A 379 -12.01 -8.00 -5.92
C ARG A 379 -12.92 -9.20 -5.67
N PRO A 380 -13.82 -9.14 -4.66
CA PRO A 380 -14.83 -10.18 -4.46
C PRO A 380 -15.72 -10.36 -5.70
N SER A 381 -16.22 -11.57 -5.92
CA SER A 381 -17.19 -11.84 -7.00
C SER A 381 -18.58 -11.32 -6.69
N GLU A 382 -18.88 -11.09 -5.41
CA GLU A 382 -20.17 -10.59 -4.96
C GLU A 382 -20.08 -9.12 -4.57
N ASP A 383 -21.08 -8.36 -4.99
CA ASP A 383 -21.25 -6.96 -4.60
C ASP A 383 -21.58 -6.85 -3.11
N ILE A 384 -21.29 -5.71 -2.50
CA ILE A 384 -21.80 -5.36 -1.18
C ILE A 384 -23.05 -4.50 -1.39
N GLU A 385 -24.21 -5.08 -1.15
CA GLU A 385 -25.48 -4.42 -1.36
C GLU A 385 -25.69 -3.19 -0.45
N ALA A 386 -26.42 -2.20 -0.94
CA ALA A 386 -26.78 -1.02 -0.17
C ALA A 386 -27.41 -1.40 1.17
N GLY A 387 -26.91 -0.83 2.27
CA GLY A 387 -27.34 -1.13 3.64
C GLY A 387 -26.72 -2.39 4.24
N ALA A 388 -25.98 -3.18 3.46
CA ALA A 388 -25.23 -4.33 3.96
C ALA A 388 -23.85 -3.93 4.50
N SER A 389 -23.20 -4.84 5.20
CA SER A 389 -21.79 -4.70 5.61
C SER A 389 -20.99 -5.94 5.26
N ARG A 390 -19.68 -5.77 5.09
CA ARG A 390 -18.72 -6.85 4.90
C ARG A 390 -17.56 -6.70 5.87
N LYS A 391 -17.33 -7.78 6.64
CA LYS A 391 -16.15 -7.91 7.49
C LYS A 391 -15.01 -8.53 6.68
N MET A 392 -13.79 -8.12 7.00
CA MET A 392 -12.58 -8.66 6.41
C MET A 392 -11.44 -8.60 7.41
N THR A 393 -10.60 -9.62 7.40
CA THR A 393 -9.35 -9.64 8.14
C THR A 393 -8.21 -9.97 7.19
N TYR A 394 -7.05 -9.37 7.40
CA TYR A 394 -5.86 -9.66 6.62
C TYR A 394 -4.61 -9.14 7.33
N ARG A 395 -3.47 -9.68 6.95
CA ARG A 395 -2.16 -9.21 7.38
C ARG A 395 -1.44 -8.55 6.22
N LEU A 396 -0.85 -7.40 6.47
CA LEU A 396 0.11 -6.74 5.60
C LEU A 396 1.52 -6.92 6.17
N SER A 397 2.47 -7.24 5.31
CA SER A 397 3.86 -7.41 5.69
C SER A 397 4.76 -6.61 4.74
N TRP A 398 5.48 -5.59 5.25
CA TRP A 398 6.47 -4.82 4.52
C TRP A 398 7.88 -5.30 4.83
N GLY A 399 8.66 -5.56 3.82
CA GLY A 399 10.05 -5.96 3.96
C GLY A 399 10.65 -6.43 2.65
N PRO A 400 11.92 -6.84 2.64
CA PRO A 400 12.59 -7.30 1.42
C PRO A 400 11.91 -8.52 0.78
N GLU A 401 11.55 -9.52 1.59
CA GLU A 401 10.93 -10.77 1.15
C GLU A 401 9.80 -11.20 2.11
N PRO A 402 8.66 -10.46 2.15
CA PRO A 402 7.62 -10.69 3.15
C PRO A 402 6.68 -11.84 2.80
N ALA A 403 6.70 -12.34 1.55
CA ALA A 403 5.86 -13.46 1.13
C ALA A 403 6.36 -14.79 1.71
N PRO A 404 5.47 -15.74 2.05
CA PRO A 404 5.87 -17.07 2.46
C PRO A 404 6.70 -17.77 1.35
N ALA A 405 7.78 -18.43 1.75
CA ALA A 405 8.61 -19.19 0.84
C ALA A 405 7.82 -20.37 0.24
N THR A 406 8.06 -20.65 -1.01
CA THR A 406 7.53 -21.85 -1.70
C THR A 406 8.66 -22.75 -2.16
N ALA A 407 8.33 -23.99 -2.48
CA ALA A 407 9.32 -24.94 -3.06
C ALA A 407 9.56 -24.71 -4.57
N LYS A 408 9.01 -23.64 -5.15
CA LYS A 408 9.14 -23.34 -6.58
C LYS A 408 10.35 -22.45 -6.84
N LEU A 409 11.06 -22.70 -7.95
CA LEU A 409 12.11 -21.79 -8.42
C LEU A 409 11.51 -20.43 -8.72
N ARG A 410 11.99 -19.38 -8.07
CA ARG A 410 11.54 -18.02 -8.29
C ARG A 410 12.04 -17.50 -9.64
N VAL A 411 11.22 -16.68 -10.30
CA VAL A 411 11.67 -15.82 -11.40
C VAL A 411 12.52 -14.71 -10.81
N LEU A 412 13.77 -14.60 -11.23
CA LEU A 412 14.70 -13.55 -10.75
C LEU A 412 14.67 -12.30 -11.62
N ASN A 413 14.56 -12.50 -12.94
CA ASN A 413 14.52 -11.43 -13.93
C ASN A 413 13.75 -11.86 -15.17
N THR A 414 13.19 -10.90 -15.88
CA THR A 414 12.63 -11.08 -17.21
C THR A 414 13.13 -9.95 -18.10
N ALA A 415 13.58 -10.28 -19.31
CA ALA A 415 13.98 -9.33 -20.32
C ALA A 415 13.33 -9.62 -21.66
N ALA A 416 13.03 -8.58 -22.43
CA ALA A 416 12.47 -8.73 -23.76
C ALA A 416 13.14 -7.78 -24.76
N GLY A 417 13.24 -8.20 -26.03
CA GLY A 417 13.83 -7.40 -27.07
C GLY A 417 13.34 -7.77 -28.47
N GLY A 418 13.52 -6.86 -29.43
CA GLY A 418 13.30 -7.13 -30.84
C GLY A 418 14.39 -8.06 -31.41
N ARG A 419 14.07 -8.79 -32.46
CA ARG A 419 15.01 -9.65 -33.21
C ARG A 419 15.27 -9.08 -34.60
N PRO A 420 16.50 -9.22 -35.13
CA PRO A 420 16.81 -8.80 -36.51
C PRO A 420 15.92 -9.48 -37.56
N GLU A 421 15.56 -10.77 -37.33
CA GLU A 421 14.73 -11.57 -38.22
C GLU A 421 13.22 -11.28 -38.06
N GLY A 422 12.87 -10.30 -37.23
CA GLY A 422 11.49 -9.95 -36.84
C GLY A 422 11.00 -10.73 -35.62
N GLY A 423 9.93 -10.22 -35.03
CA GLY A 423 9.39 -10.73 -33.78
C GLY A 423 10.16 -10.27 -32.53
N ARG A 424 9.88 -10.90 -31.43
CA ARG A 424 10.49 -10.59 -30.12
C ARG A 424 11.11 -11.84 -29.50
N ILE A 425 12.09 -11.65 -28.63
CA ILE A 425 12.61 -12.67 -27.73
C ILE A 425 12.29 -12.28 -26.30
N PHE A 426 11.90 -13.27 -25.51
CA PHE A 426 11.75 -13.18 -24.05
C PHE A 426 12.77 -14.10 -23.40
N ALA A 427 13.41 -13.63 -22.34
CA ALA A 427 14.35 -14.38 -21.52
C ALA A 427 13.91 -14.29 -20.05
N ILE A 428 13.65 -15.44 -19.43
CA ILE A 428 13.21 -15.56 -18.04
C ILE A 428 14.31 -16.28 -17.27
N ASP A 429 14.90 -15.61 -16.29
CA ASP A 429 15.88 -16.19 -15.39
C ASP A 429 15.21 -16.71 -14.13
N PHE A 430 15.50 -17.96 -13.80
CA PHE A 430 15.03 -18.59 -12.57
C PHE A 430 16.17 -18.76 -11.57
N GLU A 431 15.82 -18.83 -10.29
CA GLU A 431 16.79 -19.06 -9.24
C GLU A 431 17.42 -20.46 -9.36
N ASN A 432 18.64 -20.60 -8.86
CA ASN A 432 19.28 -21.89 -8.74
C ASN A 432 18.89 -22.57 -7.42
N SER A 433 18.67 -23.88 -7.47
CA SER A 433 18.44 -24.70 -6.27
C SER A 433 18.92 -26.12 -6.49
N ALA A 434 18.97 -26.91 -5.42
CA ALA A 434 19.32 -28.34 -5.49
C ALA A 434 18.32 -29.18 -6.31
N GLN A 435 17.14 -28.62 -6.65
CA GLN A 435 16.15 -29.31 -7.49
C GLN A 435 16.44 -29.14 -8.99
N VAL A 436 17.32 -28.21 -9.38
CA VAL A 436 17.69 -28.00 -10.77
C VAL A 436 18.68 -29.09 -11.21
N PRO A 437 18.34 -29.94 -12.20
CA PRO A 437 19.23 -30.98 -12.64
C PRO A 437 20.48 -30.43 -13.33
N ASP A 438 21.58 -31.16 -13.27
CA ASP A 438 22.80 -30.79 -13.99
C ASP A 438 22.58 -30.74 -15.50
N ASP A 439 21.86 -31.73 -16.03
CA ASP A 439 21.42 -31.78 -17.42
C ASP A 439 20.05 -31.08 -17.56
N LEU A 440 20.09 -29.83 -18.03
CA LEU A 440 18.90 -29.04 -18.26
C LEU A 440 17.99 -29.53 -19.39
N SER A 441 18.47 -30.47 -20.22
CA SER A 441 17.66 -31.10 -21.29
C SER A 441 16.50 -31.94 -20.72
N SER A 442 16.61 -32.36 -19.45
CA SER A 442 15.56 -33.08 -18.72
C SER A 442 14.39 -32.17 -18.25
N LEU A 443 14.52 -30.83 -18.37
CA LEU A 443 13.47 -29.91 -18.03
C LEU A 443 12.45 -29.76 -19.14
N ASP A 444 11.17 -30.01 -18.82
CA ASP A 444 10.07 -29.71 -19.69
C ASP A 444 9.78 -28.20 -19.67
N LYS A 445 9.49 -27.63 -20.83
CA LYS A 445 9.16 -26.23 -21.02
C LYS A 445 7.70 -26.07 -21.40
N LEU A 446 6.93 -25.39 -20.58
CA LEU A 446 5.59 -24.98 -20.94
C LEU A 446 5.64 -23.52 -21.37
N VAL A 447 5.46 -23.24 -22.66
CA VAL A 447 5.32 -21.87 -23.20
C VAL A 447 4.04 -21.83 -24.01
N ARG A 448 3.15 -20.91 -23.67
CA ARG A 448 1.86 -20.71 -24.35
C ARG A 448 1.60 -19.23 -24.58
N THR A 449 0.83 -18.95 -25.63
CA THR A 449 0.33 -17.61 -25.96
C THR A 449 -1.16 -17.68 -26.31
N SER A 450 -1.88 -16.58 -26.04
CA SER A 450 -3.30 -16.46 -26.45
C SER A 450 -3.46 -16.03 -27.91
N ALA A 451 -2.43 -15.43 -28.51
CA ALA A 451 -2.43 -14.97 -29.91
C ALA A 451 -0.99 -14.94 -30.44
N GLY A 452 -0.84 -14.97 -31.77
CA GLY A 452 0.46 -15.10 -32.41
C GLY A 452 1.09 -16.48 -32.23
N GLU A 453 2.37 -16.58 -32.48
CA GLU A 453 3.14 -17.84 -32.42
C GLU A 453 4.32 -17.71 -31.46
N VAL A 454 4.56 -18.73 -30.65
CA VAL A 454 5.72 -18.85 -29.77
C VAL A 454 6.55 -20.09 -30.14
N SER A 455 7.89 -19.97 -30.01
CA SER A 455 8.75 -21.15 -30.10
C SER A 455 8.63 -22.01 -28.83
N GLU A 456 9.04 -23.27 -28.92
CA GLU A 456 9.15 -24.18 -27.75
C GLU A 456 10.08 -23.65 -26.66
N GLY A 457 10.97 -22.73 -27.02
CA GLY A 457 11.97 -22.17 -26.13
C GLY A 457 13.21 -23.08 -25.93
N VAL A 458 14.25 -22.47 -25.39
CA VAL A 458 15.52 -23.12 -25.06
C VAL A 458 15.79 -22.82 -23.56
N VAL A 459 16.26 -23.87 -22.85
CA VAL A 459 16.75 -23.73 -21.48
C VAL A 459 18.26 -23.82 -21.47
N GLN A 460 18.91 -22.82 -20.89
CA GLN A 460 20.37 -22.75 -20.75
C GLN A 460 20.69 -22.32 -19.30
N ARG A 461 21.89 -22.72 -18.84
CA ARG A 461 22.37 -22.29 -17.53
C ARG A 461 22.89 -20.86 -17.63
N ASN A 462 22.31 -19.96 -16.81
CA ASN A 462 22.82 -18.62 -16.68
C ASN A 462 24.12 -18.65 -15.86
N PRO A 463 25.27 -18.25 -16.43
CA PRO A 463 26.54 -18.33 -15.71
C PRO A 463 26.64 -17.39 -14.52
N GLN A 464 25.86 -16.33 -14.49
CA GLN A 464 25.87 -15.36 -13.41
C GLN A 464 25.08 -15.82 -12.18
N THR A 465 23.92 -16.46 -12.39
CA THR A 465 23.05 -16.91 -11.31
C THR A 465 23.21 -18.40 -10.99
N GLY A 466 23.77 -19.17 -11.92
CA GLY A 466 23.83 -20.63 -11.86
C GLY A 466 22.49 -21.33 -12.13
N GLY A 467 21.40 -20.57 -12.20
CA GLY A 467 20.04 -21.06 -12.44
C GLY A 467 19.70 -21.24 -13.92
N PRO A 468 18.55 -21.85 -14.24
CA PRO A 468 18.10 -22.00 -15.61
C PRO A 468 17.55 -20.67 -16.16
N ARG A 469 17.87 -20.38 -17.43
CA ARG A 469 17.23 -19.35 -18.24
C ARG A 469 16.36 -20.01 -19.30
N LEU A 470 15.08 -19.70 -19.34
CA LEU A 470 14.19 -20.04 -20.44
C LEU A 470 14.13 -18.87 -21.41
N ALA A 471 14.53 -19.09 -22.66
CA ALA A 471 14.38 -18.10 -23.72
C ALA A 471 13.46 -18.65 -24.82
N PHE A 472 12.49 -17.82 -25.27
CA PHE A 472 11.59 -18.17 -26.37
C PHE A 472 11.32 -16.97 -27.26
N THR A 473 10.95 -17.25 -28.50
CA THR A 473 10.60 -16.21 -29.50
C THR A 473 9.09 -16.12 -29.66
N PHE A 474 8.64 -14.93 -29.98
CA PHE A 474 7.24 -14.59 -30.24
C PHE A 474 7.10 -13.83 -31.54
N HIS A 475 6.17 -14.26 -32.38
CA HIS A 475 5.75 -13.57 -33.60
C HIS A 475 4.27 -13.22 -33.47
N ALA A 476 4.00 -11.91 -33.40
CA ALA A 476 2.64 -11.41 -33.14
C ALA A 476 1.67 -11.64 -34.33
N GLY A 477 2.20 -11.71 -35.57
CA GLY A 477 1.34 -11.63 -36.76
C GLY A 477 0.53 -10.32 -36.71
N ASP A 478 -0.79 -10.42 -36.85
CA ASP A 478 -1.73 -9.30 -36.78
C ASP A 478 -2.22 -8.98 -35.34
N ALA A 479 -1.72 -9.71 -34.33
CA ALA A 479 -2.14 -9.52 -32.95
C ALA A 479 -1.61 -8.18 -32.38
N THR A 480 -2.48 -7.40 -31.77
CA THR A 480 -2.15 -6.15 -31.08
C THR A 480 -1.88 -6.36 -29.60
N TRP A 481 -2.23 -7.52 -29.06
CA TRP A 481 -1.92 -7.96 -27.68
C TRP A 481 -1.89 -9.49 -27.60
N ALA A 482 -1.18 -10.02 -26.61
CA ALA A 482 -1.12 -11.45 -26.32
C ALA A 482 -0.84 -11.67 -24.82
N GLU A 483 -1.47 -12.70 -24.25
CA GLU A 483 -1.17 -13.18 -22.90
C GLU A 483 -0.24 -14.39 -23.02
N PHE A 484 0.82 -14.40 -22.20
CA PHE A 484 1.78 -15.51 -22.13
C PHE A 484 1.67 -16.25 -20.81
N ARG A 485 1.93 -17.55 -20.87
CA ARG A 485 2.17 -18.42 -19.72
C ARG A 485 3.42 -19.26 -19.97
N ALA A 486 4.40 -19.15 -19.08
CA ALA A 486 5.61 -19.96 -19.12
C ALA A 486 5.90 -20.62 -17.77
N GLN A 487 6.43 -21.84 -17.78
CA GLN A 487 6.77 -22.59 -16.57
C GLN A 487 7.80 -23.66 -16.90
N LEU A 488 8.77 -23.87 -16.03
CA LEU A 488 9.65 -25.04 -16.05
C LEU A 488 9.02 -26.17 -15.23
N ARG A 489 9.13 -27.41 -15.74
CA ARG A 489 8.66 -28.62 -15.09
C ARG A 489 9.77 -29.66 -15.08
N LEU A 490 9.70 -30.57 -14.13
CA LEU A 490 10.58 -31.73 -14.05
C LEU A 490 9.73 -32.99 -13.87
N ASN A 491 9.88 -33.98 -14.76
CA ASN A 491 9.06 -35.18 -14.78
C ASN A 491 7.55 -34.94 -14.79
N GLY A 492 7.10 -33.86 -15.45
CA GLY A 492 5.70 -33.43 -15.51
C GLY A 492 5.23 -32.55 -14.33
N ASP A 493 5.97 -32.49 -13.22
CA ASP A 493 5.63 -31.70 -12.04
C ASP A 493 6.13 -30.25 -12.18
N PRO A 494 5.35 -29.24 -11.74
CA PRO A 494 5.77 -27.84 -11.72
C PRO A 494 7.02 -27.64 -10.86
N LEU A 495 8.13 -27.19 -11.46
CA LEU A 495 9.39 -26.88 -10.80
C LEU A 495 9.50 -25.40 -10.45
N SER A 496 9.09 -24.51 -11.37
CA SER A 496 9.18 -23.07 -11.18
C SER A 496 7.83 -22.42 -10.84
N GLU A 497 7.87 -21.15 -10.45
CA GLU A 497 6.72 -20.25 -10.52
C GLU A 497 6.14 -20.27 -11.93
N VAL A 498 4.85 -19.97 -12.02
CA VAL A 498 4.18 -19.68 -13.29
C VAL A 498 4.47 -18.23 -13.65
N TRP A 499 5.20 -18.02 -14.74
CA TRP A 499 5.40 -16.70 -15.29
C TRP A 499 4.22 -16.34 -16.20
N LEU A 500 3.53 -15.22 -15.92
CA LEU A 500 2.48 -14.67 -16.77
C LEU A 500 2.90 -13.28 -17.25
N TYR A 501 2.57 -12.94 -18.49
CA TYR A 501 2.81 -11.60 -19.01
C TYR A 501 1.81 -11.22 -20.08
N ARG A 502 1.44 -9.95 -20.12
CA ARG A 502 0.63 -9.37 -21.19
C ARG A 502 1.48 -8.47 -22.06
N TRP A 503 1.65 -8.87 -23.30
CA TRP A 503 2.30 -8.05 -24.32
C TRP A 503 1.27 -7.20 -25.07
N THR A 504 1.63 -5.95 -25.41
CA THR A 504 0.90 -5.07 -26.33
C THR A 504 1.84 -4.50 -27.36
N ALA A 505 1.35 -4.23 -28.58
CA ALA A 505 2.11 -3.75 -29.71
C ALA A 505 2.63 -2.30 -29.54
#